data_5f3761e4ca8ef0ca08a2071dac8253b5
#
_entry.id   5f3761e4ca8ef0ca08a2071dac8253b5
#
_cell.length_a   1.000
_cell.length_b   1.000
_cell.length_c   1.000
_cell.angle_alpha   90.00
_cell.angle_beta   90.00
_cell.angle_gamma   90.00
#
_symmetry.space_group_name_H-M   'P 1'
#
loop_
_entity.id
_entity.type
_entity.pdbx_description
1 polymer ?
#
loop_
_entity_poly.entity_id
_entity_poly.type
_entity_poly.pdbx_seq_one_letter_code
_entity_poly.pdbx_strand_id
1 'polypeptide(L)'
;IGTGIGVGVLLGGKPHVGNFHLEIGHMLIPNSDKFKGVCEIHGDCWEGLASGPSIESRWGSEASKLSKSHEAWEKEADLLAKGLINIISNHSPDKIIMGGGVMSQKQLFPMIRSNVERAWNKYTPLVSLSNLISEPGLGTDSGIIGSISLISN
;
A
#
# COMPACT_ATOMS: atom_id res chain seq x y z
N ILE A 1 -0.43 -1.07 -5.66
CA ILE A 1 0.82 -0.31 -5.58
C ILE A 1 1.64 -0.61 -6.82
N GLY A 2 1.82 0.39 -7.65
CA GLY A 2 2.48 0.29 -8.95
C GLY A 2 3.07 1.64 -9.32
N THR A 3 2.66 2.22 -10.46
CA THR A 3 3.02 3.59 -10.86
C THR A 3 2.55 4.63 -9.84
N GLY A 4 1.44 4.33 -9.16
CA GLY A 4 0.90 5.10 -8.05
C GLY A 4 0.40 4.18 -6.93
N ILE A 5 -0.26 4.79 -5.93
CA ILE A 5 -0.96 4.09 -4.84
C ILE A 5 -2.45 4.42 -4.92
N GLY A 6 -3.23 3.53 -5.53
CA GLY A 6 -4.69 3.60 -5.50
C GLY A 6 -5.25 2.78 -4.34
N VAL A 7 -6.29 3.29 -3.70
CA VAL A 7 -6.99 2.58 -2.61
C VAL A 7 -8.50 2.65 -2.84
N GLY A 8 -9.15 1.49 -2.88
CA GLY A 8 -10.60 1.36 -2.86
C GLY A 8 -11.06 0.84 -1.50
N VAL A 9 -12.17 1.36 -1.00
CA VAL A 9 -12.78 0.94 0.26
C VAL A 9 -14.16 0.35 -0.03
N LEU A 10 -14.44 -0.82 0.54
CA LEU A 10 -15.75 -1.46 0.52
C LEU A 10 -16.37 -1.37 1.91
N LEU A 11 -17.58 -0.86 2.01
CA LEU A 11 -18.40 -0.86 3.23
C LEU A 11 -19.69 -1.63 2.97
N GLY A 12 -19.92 -2.68 3.74
CA GLY A 12 -21.10 -3.54 3.55
C GLY A 12 -21.16 -4.17 2.14
N GLY A 13 -20.02 -4.49 1.56
CA GLY A 13 -19.91 -5.08 0.22
C GLY A 13 -20.07 -4.09 -0.95
N LYS A 14 -20.20 -2.78 -0.69
CA LYS A 14 -20.35 -1.75 -1.72
C LYS A 14 -19.15 -0.81 -1.73
N PRO A 15 -18.71 -0.33 -2.91
CA PRO A 15 -17.70 0.72 -2.99
C PRO A 15 -18.12 1.95 -2.20
N HIS A 16 -17.23 2.42 -1.33
CA HIS A 16 -17.43 3.64 -0.58
C HIS A 16 -16.88 4.84 -1.37
N VAL A 17 -17.74 5.81 -1.61
CA VAL A 17 -17.41 7.09 -2.22
C VAL A 17 -17.99 8.21 -1.35
N GLY A 18 -17.25 9.31 -1.20
CA GLY A 18 -17.74 10.53 -0.57
C GLY A 18 -18.30 11.50 -1.61
N ASN A 19 -18.00 12.79 -1.45
CA ASN A 19 -18.32 13.80 -2.47
C ASN A 19 -17.53 13.57 -3.79
N PHE A 20 -16.40 12.92 -3.69
CA PHE A 20 -15.54 12.52 -4.81
C PHE A 20 -14.86 11.20 -4.45
N HIS A 21 -14.14 10.62 -5.40
CA HIS A 21 -13.34 9.43 -5.21
C HIS A 21 -12.31 9.59 -4.07
N LEU A 22 -12.14 8.55 -3.26
CA LEU A 22 -11.17 8.57 -2.17
C LEU A 22 -9.74 8.53 -2.71
N GLU A 23 -8.96 9.56 -2.39
CA GLU A 23 -7.57 9.70 -2.80
C GLU A 23 -6.61 9.35 -1.65
N ILE A 24 -6.85 8.19 -1.03
CA ILE A 24 -6.09 7.73 0.15
C ILE A 24 -4.58 7.59 -0.15
N GLY A 25 -4.20 7.27 -1.38
CA GLY A 25 -2.80 7.22 -1.79
C GLY A 25 -2.05 8.54 -1.61
N HIS A 26 -2.76 9.66 -1.60
CA HIS A 26 -2.19 10.98 -1.38
C HIS A 26 -2.18 11.44 0.08
N MET A 27 -2.53 10.58 1.04
CA MET A 27 -2.42 10.93 2.46
C MET A 27 -0.97 11.20 2.85
N LEU A 28 -0.78 12.06 3.84
CA LEU A 28 0.54 12.32 4.40
C LEU A 28 0.95 11.20 5.35
N ILE A 29 2.19 10.78 5.25
CA ILE A 29 2.84 9.84 6.16
C ILE A 29 4.13 10.47 6.71
N PRO A 30 4.61 10.04 7.90
CA PRO A 30 5.87 10.53 8.41
C PRO A 30 7.03 10.22 7.46
N ASN A 31 7.69 11.26 6.96
CA ASN A 31 8.91 11.16 6.17
C ASN A 31 10.11 11.49 7.08
N SER A 32 10.93 10.48 7.38
CA SER A 32 12.06 10.60 8.32
C SER A 32 13.42 10.75 7.62
N ASP A 33 13.44 10.78 6.30
CA ASP A 33 14.67 10.98 5.54
C ASP A 33 14.59 12.25 4.68
N LYS A 34 15.68 12.55 3.97
CA LYS A 34 15.78 13.74 3.12
C LYS A 34 15.23 13.53 1.71
N PHE A 35 14.69 12.37 1.41
CA PHE A 35 14.14 12.09 0.10
C PHE A 35 12.87 12.90 -0.11
N LYS A 36 12.84 13.65 -1.20
CA LYS A 36 11.63 14.33 -1.65
C LYS A 36 10.80 13.36 -2.47
N GLY A 37 9.54 13.22 -2.09
CA GLY A 37 8.59 12.38 -2.81
C GLY A 37 8.40 12.83 -4.27
N VAL A 38 8.04 11.90 -5.12
CA VAL A 38 7.92 12.12 -6.57
C VAL A 38 6.51 12.48 -7.02
N CYS A 39 5.55 12.63 -6.11
CA CYS A 39 4.20 13.07 -6.47
C CYS A 39 4.24 14.52 -6.94
N GLU A 40 3.78 14.76 -8.17
CA GLU A 40 3.79 16.09 -8.80
C GLU A 40 2.94 17.12 -8.05
N ILE A 41 1.89 16.66 -7.34
CA ILE A 41 0.95 17.54 -6.63
C ILE A 41 1.37 17.75 -5.17
N HIS A 42 1.68 16.67 -4.45
CA HIS A 42 1.87 16.72 -3.00
C HIS A 42 3.31 16.44 -2.54
N GLY A 43 4.23 16.11 -3.46
CA GLY A 43 5.61 15.74 -3.09
C GLY A 43 5.62 14.50 -2.19
N ASP A 44 5.66 14.72 -0.89
CA ASP A 44 5.90 13.72 0.17
C ASP A 44 4.63 12.98 0.65
N CYS A 45 3.58 12.87 -0.15
CA CYS A 45 2.44 12.01 0.18
C CYS A 45 2.85 10.53 0.10
N TRP A 46 1.97 9.63 0.57
CA TRP A 46 2.26 8.19 0.60
C TRP A 46 2.65 7.64 -0.77
N GLU A 47 1.91 8.01 -1.82
CA GLU A 47 2.24 7.66 -3.20
C GLU A 47 3.61 8.21 -3.61
N GLY A 48 3.87 9.48 -3.31
CA GLY A 48 5.14 10.15 -3.64
C GLY A 48 6.35 9.52 -2.96
N LEU A 49 6.15 8.81 -1.86
CA LEU A 49 7.21 8.18 -1.08
C LEU A 49 7.34 6.68 -1.31
N ALA A 50 6.26 5.97 -1.71
CA ALA A 50 6.18 4.51 -1.71
C ALA A 50 5.56 3.93 -3.00
N SER A 51 5.63 4.62 -4.13
CA SER A 51 5.26 4.08 -5.44
C SER A 51 6.47 3.50 -6.18
N GLY A 52 6.22 2.80 -7.29
CA GLY A 52 7.29 2.31 -8.17
C GLY A 52 8.26 3.42 -8.62
N PRO A 53 7.77 4.57 -9.13
CA PRO A 53 8.60 5.73 -9.43
C PRO A 53 9.40 6.27 -8.24
N SER A 54 8.87 6.19 -7.02
CA SER A 54 9.61 6.59 -5.82
C SER A 54 10.80 5.66 -5.55
N ILE A 55 10.61 4.35 -5.73
CA ILE A 55 11.68 3.36 -5.62
C ILE A 55 12.77 3.67 -6.66
N GLU A 56 12.38 3.87 -7.92
CA GLU A 56 13.33 4.17 -8.98
C GLU A 56 14.10 5.48 -8.72
N SER A 57 13.41 6.53 -8.33
CA SER A 57 14.02 7.83 -8.03
C SER A 57 14.96 7.77 -6.82
N ARG A 58 14.62 6.99 -5.80
CA ARG A 58 15.42 6.84 -4.59
C ARG A 58 16.67 5.98 -4.80
N TRP A 59 16.56 4.92 -5.58
CA TRP A 59 17.57 3.87 -5.70
C TRP A 59 18.26 3.82 -7.05
N GLY A 60 17.85 4.66 -8.00
CA GLY A 60 18.42 4.72 -9.36
C GLY A 60 18.11 3.48 -10.21
N SER A 61 17.15 2.65 -9.78
CA SER A 61 16.78 1.42 -10.48
C SER A 61 15.31 1.08 -10.25
N GLU A 62 14.66 0.59 -11.29
CA GLU A 62 13.28 0.09 -11.20
C GLU A 62 13.16 -1.04 -10.16
N ALA A 63 12.04 -1.08 -9.47
CA ALA A 63 11.71 -2.11 -8.48
C ALA A 63 11.90 -3.55 -9.01
N SER A 64 11.57 -3.78 -10.28
CA SER A 64 11.71 -5.08 -10.95
C SER A 64 13.14 -5.56 -11.12
N LYS A 65 14.10 -4.64 -11.12
CA LYS A 65 15.55 -4.90 -11.34
C LYS A 65 16.33 -5.04 -10.04
N LEU A 66 15.74 -4.67 -8.90
CA LEU A 66 16.38 -4.77 -7.59
C LEU A 66 16.40 -6.23 -7.10
N SER A 67 17.53 -6.65 -6.52
CA SER A 67 17.62 -7.97 -5.90
C SER A 67 16.63 -8.10 -4.72
N LYS A 68 16.19 -9.32 -4.42
CA LYS A 68 15.28 -9.58 -3.30
C LYS A 68 15.85 -9.17 -1.93
N SER A 69 17.17 -9.10 -1.81
CA SER A 69 17.88 -8.70 -0.58
C SER A 69 18.28 -7.22 -0.56
N HIS A 70 17.84 -6.42 -1.54
CA HIS A 70 18.19 -5.00 -1.58
C HIS A 70 17.53 -4.24 -0.42
N GLU A 71 18.25 -3.31 0.19
CA GLU A 71 17.78 -2.51 1.33
C GLU A 71 16.53 -1.67 1.03
N ALA A 72 16.25 -1.42 -0.24
CA ALA A 72 15.04 -0.75 -0.70
C ALA A 72 13.77 -1.38 -0.12
N TRP A 73 13.76 -2.70 0.06
CA TRP A 73 12.58 -3.42 0.51
C TRP A 73 12.27 -3.18 1.99
N GLU A 74 13.30 -2.96 2.82
CA GLU A 74 13.10 -2.57 4.22
C GLU A 74 12.48 -1.17 4.29
N LYS A 75 12.99 -0.24 3.48
CA LYS A 75 12.46 1.12 3.40
C LYS A 75 11.04 1.14 2.85
N GLU A 76 10.79 0.41 1.79
CA GLU A 76 9.45 0.31 1.18
C GLU A 76 8.43 -0.27 2.15
N ALA A 77 8.79 -1.36 2.84
CA ALA A 77 7.93 -1.96 3.85
C ALA A 77 7.60 -1.02 5.01
N ASP A 78 8.55 -0.17 5.43
CA ASP A 78 8.32 0.85 6.46
C ASP A 78 7.34 1.92 5.98
N LEU A 79 7.52 2.43 4.78
CA LEU A 79 6.64 3.45 4.19
C LEU A 79 5.23 2.92 3.95
N LEU A 80 5.12 1.69 3.44
CA LEU A 80 3.83 1.03 3.25
C LEU A 80 3.11 0.79 4.58
N ALA A 81 3.82 0.35 5.61
CA ALA A 81 3.25 0.15 6.94
C ALA A 81 2.71 1.44 7.56
N LYS A 82 3.38 2.58 7.37
CA LYS A 82 2.89 3.89 7.86
C LYS A 82 1.54 4.25 7.24
N GLY A 83 1.38 4.05 5.94
CA GLY A 83 0.09 4.26 5.29
C GLY A 83 -0.98 3.28 5.77
N LEU A 84 -0.62 2.02 5.95
CA LEU A 84 -1.55 1.01 6.46
C LEU A 84 -2.01 1.29 7.89
N ILE A 85 -1.16 1.81 8.76
CA ILE A 85 -1.55 2.24 10.12
C ILE A 85 -2.64 3.31 10.05
N ASN A 86 -2.52 4.28 9.14
CA ASN A 86 -3.56 5.28 8.95
C ASN A 86 -4.89 4.64 8.47
N ILE A 87 -4.83 3.70 7.53
CA ILE A 87 -6.00 2.97 7.06
C ILE A 87 -6.64 2.15 8.19
N ILE A 88 -5.84 1.40 8.95
CA ILE A 88 -6.32 0.58 10.06
C ILE A 88 -6.97 1.46 11.13
N SER A 89 -6.35 2.57 11.49
CA SER A 89 -6.85 3.48 12.52
C SER A 89 -8.16 4.18 12.14
N ASN A 90 -8.35 4.49 10.85
CA ASN A 90 -9.50 5.25 10.38
C ASN A 90 -10.68 4.35 9.97
N HIS A 91 -10.41 3.17 9.43
CA HIS A 91 -11.42 2.31 8.82
C HIS A 91 -11.68 1.01 9.58
N SER A 92 -10.75 0.60 10.46
CA SER A 92 -10.82 -0.70 11.17
C SER A 92 -11.23 -1.86 10.24
N PRO A 93 -10.50 -2.08 9.13
CA PRO A 93 -10.95 -2.99 8.09
C PRO A 93 -10.84 -4.46 8.53
N ASP A 94 -11.76 -5.29 8.06
CA ASP A 94 -11.66 -6.76 8.20
C ASP A 94 -10.53 -7.34 7.37
N LYS A 95 -10.21 -6.70 6.23
CA LYS A 95 -9.18 -7.16 5.30
C LYS A 95 -8.61 -6.03 4.46
N ILE A 96 -7.29 -6.08 4.24
CA ILE A 96 -6.56 -5.22 3.31
C ILE A 96 -5.90 -6.13 2.26
N ILE A 97 -6.27 -5.93 1.01
CA ILE A 97 -5.70 -6.67 -0.12
C ILE A 97 -4.73 -5.76 -0.82
N MET A 98 -3.47 -6.17 -0.90
CA MET A 98 -2.40 -5.37 -1.51
C MET A 98 -1.91 -6.04 -2.80
N GLY A 99 -2.02 -5.33 -3.91
CA GLY A 99 -1.60 -5.80 -5.24
C GLY A 99 -0.86 -4.75 -6.04
N GLY A 100 -0.57 -5.07 -7.29
CA GLY A 100 0.18 -4.23 -8.23
C GLY A 100 1.65 -4.63 -8.35
N GLY A 101 2.37 -3.95 -9.24
CA GLY A 101 3.73 -4.34 -9.64
C GLY A 101 4.75 -4.38 -8.49
N VAL A 102 4.69 -3.41 -7.56
CA VAL A 102 5.57 -3.39 -6.39
C VAL A 102 5.29 -4.59 -5.49
N MET A 103 4.02 -4.97 -5.31
CA MET A 103 3.62 -6.09 -4.46
C MET A 103 3.89 -7.48 -5.07
N SER A 104 4.42 -7.55 -6.29
CA SER A 104 4.98 -8.79 -6.82
C SER A 104 6.21 -9.26 -6.04
N GLN A 105 6.84 -8.37 -5.31
CA GLN A 105 7.93 -8.64 -4.37
C GLN A 105 7.38 -9.24 -3.07
N LYS A 106 7.18 -10.55 -3.08
CA LYS A 106 6.46 -11.28 -2.02
C LYS A 106 7.09 -11.15 -0.62
N GLN A 107 8.40 -10.88 -0.55
CA GLN A 107 9.09 -10.62 0.72
C GLN A 107 8.58 -9.36 1.43
N LEU A 108 7.91 -8.43 0.73
CA LEU A 108 7.32 -7.25 1.36
C LEU A 108 6.21 -7.60 2.36
N PHE A 109 5.40 -8.63 2.10
CA PHE A 109 4.27 -8.96 2.98
C PHE A 109 4.67 -9.24 4.44
N PRO A 110 5.61 -10.17 4.73
CA PRO A 110 6.05 -10.37 6.10
C PRO A 110 6.73 -9.14 6.71
N MET A 111 7.48 -8.37 5.93
CA MET A 111 8.15 -7.15 6.40
C MET A 111 7.11 -6.06 6.76
N ILE A 112 6.11 -5.83 5.91
CA ILE A 112 5.01 -4.90 6.16
C ILE A 112 4.25 -5.29 7.43
N ARG A 113 3.87 -6.56 7.56
CA ARG A 113 3.16 -7.06 8.75
C ARG A 113 3.94 -6.83 10.03
N SER A 114 5.24 -7.13 10.02
CA SER A 114 6.13 -6.88 11.16
C SER A 114 6.20 -5.40 11.51
N ASN A 115 6.29 -4.51 10.52
CA ASN A 115 6.32 -3.07 10.73
C ASN A 115 4.98 -2.53 11.25
N VAL A 116 3.86 -3.04 10.73
CA VAL A 116 2.52 -2.71 11.24
C VAL A 116 2.37 -3.16 12.69
N GLU A 117 2.76 -4.40 13.03
CA GLU A 117 2.70 -4.92 14.41
C GLU A 117 3.50 -4.07 15.39
N ARG A 118 4.74 -3.71 14.99
CA ARG A 118 5.61 -2.84 15.79
C ARG A 118 5.00 -1.46 16.00
N ALA A 119 4.47 -0.84 14.94
CA ALA A 119 3.88 0.49 15.00
C ALA A 119 2.56 0.52 15.75
N TRP A 120 1.75 -0.54 15.66
CA TRP A 120 0.49 -0.69 16.40
C TRP A 120 0.71 -0.85 17.91
N ASN A 121 1.87 -1.36 18.28
CA ASN A 121 2.36 -1.42 19.66
C ASN A 121 1.33 -2.02 20.66
N LYS A 122 0.60 -3.04 20.26
CA LYS A 122 -0.43 -3.70 21.09
C LYS A 122 -1.56 -2.77 21.60
N TYR A 123 -1.80 -1.67 20.89
CA TYR A 123 -2.82 -0.68 21.28
C TYR A 123 -4.21 -1.33 21.44
N THR A 124 -4.62 -2.13 20.48
CA THR A 124 -5.82 -2.98 20.57
C THR A 124 -5.50 -4.33 19.94
N PRO A 125 -6.24 -5.40 20.30
CA PRO A 125 -6.10 -6.66 19.59
C PRO A 125 -6.39 -6.48 18.10
N LEU A 126 -5.42 -6.80 17.25
CA LEU A 126 -5.65 -6.95 15.82
C LEU A 126 -6.00 -8.41 15.52
N VAL A 127 -6.81 -8.63 14.52
CA VAL A 127 -6.91 -9.95 13.89
C VAL A 127 -5.51 -10.36 13.40
N SER A 128 -5.31 -11.66 13.20
CA SER A 128 -4.02 -12.14 12.64
C SER A 128 -3.61 -11.27 11.44
N LEU A 129 -2.43 -10.67 11.50
CA LEU A 129 -1.94 -9.78 10.44
C LEU A 129 -1.81 -10.48 9.08
N SER A 130 -1.63 -11.81 9.08
CA SER A 130 -1.64 -12.61 7.85
C SER A 130 -3.03 -12.68 7.21
N ASN A 131 -4.09 -12.61 8.03
CA ASN A 131 -5.46 -12.54 7.56
C ASN A 131 -5.87 -11.11 7.19
N LEU A 132 -5.43 -10.13 7.98
CA LEU A 132 -5.72 -8.72 7.76
C LEU A 132 -5.07 -8.19 6.48
N ILE A 133 -3.76 -8.45 6.30
CA ILE A 133 -2.98 -7.94 5.16
C ILE A 133 -2.60 -9.12 4.26
N SER A 134 -3.18 -9.19 3.08
CA SER A 134 -3.05 -10.34 2.19
C SER A 134 -2.83 -9.95 0.73
N GLU A 135 -2.37 -10.94 -0.04
CA GLU A 135 -2.28 -10.85 -1.49
C GLU A 135 -3.67 -10.96 -2.15
N PRO A 136 -3.82 -10.46 -3.40
CA PRO A 136 -5.02 -10.68 -4.18
C PRO A 136 -5.22 -12.18 -4.48
N GLY A 137 -6.40 -12.71 -4.20
CA GLY A 137 -6.73 -14.12 -4.52
C GLY A 137 -6.75 -14.44 -6.02
N LEU A 138 -6.98 -13.44 -6.86
CA LEU A 138 -6.97 -13.55 -8.33
C LEU A 138 -5.61 -13.17 -8.95
N GLY A 139 -4.58 -12.95 -8.14
CA GLY A 139 -3.25 -12.58 -8.61
C GLY A 139 -3.25 -11.33 -9.50
N THR A 140 -2.60 -11.41 -10.66
CA THR A 140 -2.49 -10.33 -11.65
C THR A 140 -3.81 -9.96 -12.31
N ASP A 141 -4.78 -10.87 -12.33
CA ASP A 141 -6.07 -10.67 -13.01
C ASP A 141 -7.08 -9.87 -12.18
N SER A 142 -6.72 -9.56 -10.92
CA SER A 142 -7.60 -8.85 -9.97
C SER A 142 -8.10 -7.51 -10.51
N GLY A 143 -7.27 -6.75 -11.22
CA GLY A 143 -7.65 -5.46 -11.81
C GLY A 143 -8.69 -5.61 -12.92
N ILE A 144 -8.46 -6.53 -13.84
CA ILE A 144 -9.34 -6.77 -15.00
C ILE A 144 -10.68 -7.35 -14.52
N ILE A 145 -10.62 -8.39 -13.68
CA ILE A 145 -11.85 -9.03 -13.15
C ILE A 145 -12.66 -8.05 -12.30
N GLY A 146 -11.98 -7.25 -11.47
CA GLY A 146 -12.63 -6.19 -10.69
C GLY A 146 -13.33 -5.15 -11.57
N SER A 147 -12.70 -4.71 -12.65
CA SER A 147 -13.30 -3.75 -13.59
C SER A 147 -14.53 -4.34 -14.31
N ILE A 148 -14.46 -5.61 -14.73
CA ILE A 148 -15.59 -6.31 -15.36
C ILE A 148 -16.76 -6.44 -14.38
N SER A 149 -16.49 -6.78 -13.12
CA SER A 149 -17.54 -6.95 -12.11
C SER A 149 -18.32 -5.67 -11.80
N LEU A 150 -17.71 -4.49 -12.00
CA LEU A 150 -18.40 -3.20 -11.85
C LEU A 150 -19.42 -2.92 -12.96
N ILE A 151 -19.25 -3.53 -14.13
CA ILE A 151 -20.15 -3.35 -15.28
C ILE A 151 -21.32 -4.33 -15.21
N SER A 152 -21.15 -5.44 -14.49
CA SER A 152 -22.09 -6.55 -14.43
C SER A 152 -23.15 -6.41 -13.32
N ASN A 153 -23.11 -5.32 -12.55
CA ASN A 153 -24.06 -4.93 -11.52
C ASN A 153 -24.79 -3.66 -11.95
#